data_be2d517a4f6a6fe5bbbdcfc49201d34f
#
_entry.id   be2d517a4f6a6fe5bbbdcfc49201d34f
#
_cell.length_a   1.000
_cell.length_b   1.000
_cell.length_c   1.000
_cell.angle_alpha   90.00
_cell.angle_beta   90.00
_cell.angle_gamma   90.00
#
_symmetry.space_group_name_H-M   'P 1'
#
loop_
_entity.id
_entity.type
_entity.pdbx_description
1 polymer ?
#
loop_
_entity_poly.entity_id
_entity_poly.type
_entity_poly.pdbx_seq_one_letter_code
_entity_poly.pdbx_strand_id
1 'polypeptide(L)'
;MMPAHGGDIGTAATAALYWGTRVRPVRFGRRRGHHEEARPVALEQTLQRIAAGKVVAIFRGDFGGMETDIVAAMADAGLTAVEVTLTSPDAIAAIERVAKAFGSRLAVGAGTVMTTAEVERCAAAGATFIVSPNRDVAVIAHSKKLGLGSFPGCFTPSEIVEAVNAGADAAKLFPASALGPGFVKAIRGPLPHVKIMPTGGVTPEVARAYLDAGAWGVGAGSELVNKDVMAPGGLDRLRERTAAYLAAVRGQA
;
A
#
# COMPACT_ATOMS: atom_id res chain seq x y z
N MET A 1 -4.41 -54.20 -64.42
CA MET A 1 -5.08 -53.25 -65.28
C MET A 1 -5.70 -52.17 -64.45
N MET A 2 -5.16 -51.02 -64.56
CA MET A 2 -5.66 -49.73 -63.97
C MET A 2 -7.07 -49.39 -64.51
N PRO A 3 -7.83 -48.38 -63.93
CA PRO A 3 -7.30 -47.16 -63.35
C PRO A 3 -7.93 -46.70 -62.00
N ALA A 4 -7.22 -45.69 -61.48
CA ALA A 4 -7.56 -44.78 -60.40
C ALA A 4 -8.74 -43.87 -60.68
N HIS A 5 -9.43 -43.43 -59.63
CA HIS A 5 -10.01 -42.12 -59.46
C HIS A 5 -10.10 -41.79 -57.96
N GLY A 6 -9.51 -40.86 -57.53
CA GLY A 6 -9.45 -39.70 -56.78
C GLY A 6 -10.77 -39.05 -56.43
N GLY A 7 -10.89 -38.70 -55.18
CA GLY A 7 -12.06 -37.98 -54.60
C GLY A 7 -11.65 -37.47 -53.24
N ASP A 8 -11.07 -36.31 -53.25
CA ASP A 8 -10.87 -35.42 -52.13
C ASP A 8 -12.22 -34.93 -51.65
N ILE A 9 -12.57 -35.22 -50.36
CA ILE A 9 -13.71 -34.55 -49.72
C ILE A 9 -13.24 -34.08 -48.33
N GLY A 10 -13.17 -32.80 -48.30
CA GLY A 10 -12.82 -31.90 -47.26
C GLY A 10 -13.47 -32.18 -45.90
N THR A 11 -12.61 -32.23 -44.94
CA THR A 11 -12.92 -32.06 -43.52
C THR A 11 -12.98 -30.57 -43.20
N ALA A 12 -14.15 -29.95 -43.35
CA ALA A 12 -14.40 -28.64 -42.79
C ALA A 12 -15.90 -28.34 -42.77
N ALA A 13 -16.64 -28.76 -41.73
CA ALA A 13 -17.91 -28.13 -41.34
C ALA A 13 -18.62 -28.96 -40.26
N THR A 14 -18.12 -28.93 -38.99
CA THR A 14 -18.99 -29.26 -37.86
C THR A 14 -18.42 -28.68 -36.56
N ALA A 15 -18.25 -27.35 -36.50
CA ALA A 15 -17.99 -26.64 -35.23
C ALA A 15 -18.45 -25.18 -35.32
N ALA A 16 -19.67 -24.93 -35.78
CA ALA A 16 -20.19 -23.55 -35.86
C ALA A 16 -21.71 -23.51 -35.62
N LEU A 17 -22.19 -24.02 -34.50
CA LEU A 17 -23.56 -23.78 -34.05
C LEU A 17 -23.72 -23.90 -32.53
N TYR A 18 -22.94 -23.12 -31.79
CA TYR A 18 -23.27 -22.69 -30.42
C TYR A 18 -22.60 -21.36 -30.17
N TRP A 19 -23.39 -20.34 -29.81
CA TRP A 19 -23.04 -18.93 -29.55
C TRP A 19 -23.12 -17.96 -30.74
N GLY A 20 -24.37 -17.81 -31.26
CA GLY A 20 -24.73 -16.74 -32.20
C GLY A 20 -24.89 -15.36 -31.52
N THR A 21 -23.90 -14.87 -30.84
CA THR A 21 -23.77 -13.45 -30.52
C THR A 21 -22.38 -12.99 -30.93
N ARG A 22 -22.31 -12.20 -32.01
CA ARG A 22 -21.10 -11.46 -32.38
C ARG A 22 -20.78 -10.52 -31.20
N VAL A 23 -19.86 -10.93 -30.34
CA VAL A 23 -19.23 -10.02 -29.38
C VAL A 23 -18.48 -9.00 -30.23
N ARG A 24 -19.05 -7.80 -30.36
CA ARG A 24 -18.31 -6.66 -30.92
C ARG A 24 -17.07 -6.47 -30.04
N PRO A 25 -15.87 -6.37 -30.61
CA PRO A 25 -14.69 -6.03 -29.82
C PRO A 25 -14.99 -4.70 -29.12
N VAL A 26 -14.97 -4.71 -27.79
CA VAL A 26 -15.02 -3.50 -26.99
C VAL A 26 -13.77 -2.71 -27.38
N ARG A 27 -13.94 -1.70 -28.24
CA ARG A 27 -12.90 -0.72 -28.44
C ARG A 27 -12.75 0.01 -27.12
N PHE A 28 -11.73 -0.36 -26.37
CA PHE A 28 -11.22 0.51 -25.31
C PHE A 28 -10.84 1.81 -26.03
N GLY A 29 -11.72 2.81 -25.96
CA GLY A 29 -11.41 4.15 -26.40
C GLY A 29 -10.13 4.54 -25.70
N ARG A 30 -9.09 4.92 -26.43
CA ARG A 30 -7.97 5.66 -25.87
C ARG A 30 -8.61 6.83 -25.14
N ARG A 31 -8.70 6.75 -23.81
CA ARG A 31 -9.01 7.91 -22.98
C ARG A 31 -7.99 8.96 -23.38
N ARG A 32 -8.49 10.07 -23.88
CA ARG A 32 -7.69 11.27 -24.16
C ARG A 32 -6.76 11.46 -22.99
N GLY A 33 -5.48 11.71 -23.30
CA GLY A 33 -4.40 11.79 -22.34
C GLY A 33 -4.86 12.41 -21.04
N HIS A 34 -4.74 11.66 -19.96
CA HIS A 34 -4.62 12.30 -18.67
C HIS A 34 -3.43 13.23 -18.84
N HIS A 35 -3.69 14.55 -18.86
CA HIS A 35 -2.66 15.50 -18.52
C HIS A 35 -2.14 14.99 -17.18
N GLU A 36 -0.91 14.54 -17.17
CA GLU A 36 -0.18 14.20 -15.97
C GLU A 36 0.02 15.56 -15.29
N GLU A 37 -1.02 15.96 -14.52
CA GLU A 37 -0.90 17.12 -13.64
C GLU A 37 0.30 16.83 -12.78
N ALA A 38 1.30 17.70 -12.83
CA ALA A 38 2.54 17.54 -12.08
C ALA A 38 2.17 17.29 -10.61
N ARG A 39 2.50 16.10 -10.09
CA ARG A 39 2.20 15.75 -8.71
C ARG A 39 2.84 16.80 -7.81
N PRO A 40 2.14 17.28 -6.76
CA PRO A 40 2.74 18.21 -5.81
C PRO A 40 4.08 17.66 -5.32
N VAL A 41 5.11 18.48 -5.28
CA VAL A 41 6.48 18.08 -4.87
C VAL A 41 6.46 17.31 -3.54
N ALA A 42 5.62 17.72 -2.59
CA ALA A 42 5.45 17.05 -1.31
C ALA A 42 4.92 15.60 -1.44
N LEU A 43 3.99 15.33 -2.35
CA LEU A 43 3.46 13.98 -2.60
C LEU A 43 4.53 13.09 -3.19
N GLU A 44 5.27 13.58 -4.18
CA GLU A 44 6.34 12.80 -4.81
C GLU A 44 7.44 12.42 -3.81
N GLN A 45 7.89 13.37 -2.98
CA GLN A 45 8.85 13.11 -1.91
C GLN A 45 8.34 12.08 -0.91
N THR A 46 7.05 12.15 -0.53
CA THR A 46 6.42 11.17 0.36
C THR A 46 6.49 9.77 -0.23
N LEU A 47 6.08 9.61 -1.49
CA LEU A 47 6.10 8.32 -2.17
C LEU A 47 7.52 7.79 -2.37
N GLN A 48 8.50 8.67 -2.66
CA GLN A 48 9.91 8.31 -2.78
C GLN A 48 10.49 7.82 -1.45
N ARG A 49 10.20 8.48 -0.33
CA ARG A 49 10.63 8.05 1.01
C ARG A 49 10.09 6.67 1.36
N ILE A 50 8.79 6.43 1.12
CA ILE A 50 8.18 5.12 1.36
C ILE A 50 8.80 4.05 0.44
N ALA A 51 8.99 4.37 -0.84
CA ALA A 51 9.58 3.46 -1.81
C ALA A 51 11.04 3.10 -1.47
N ALA A 52 11.82 4.05 -0.96
CA ALA A 52 13.20 3.83 -0.56
C ALA A 52 13.31 2.98 0.72
N GLY A 53 12.48 3.25 1.73
CA GLY A 53 12.53 2.55 3.01
C GLY A 53 11.80 1.20 3.00
N LYS A 54 10.82 1.03 2.11
CA LYS A 54 10.00 -0.19 1.99
C LYS A 54 9.15 -0.54 3.21
N VAL A 55 9.31 0.16 4.34
CA VAL A 55 8.59 -0.09 5.60
C VAL A 55 7.87 1.18 6.02
N VAL A 56 6.57 1.06 6.31
CA VAL A 56 5.78 2.07 7.03
C VAL A 56 5.53 1.53 8.44
N ALA A 57 6.12 2.16 9.45
CA ALA A 57 5.85 1.79 10.84
C ALA A 57 4.49 2.34 11.27
N ILE A 58 3.64 1.49 11.83
CA ILE A 58 2.28 1.85 12.25
C ILE A 58 2.24 2.02 13.75
N PHE A 59 1.93 3.23 14.15
CA PHE A 59 1.82 3.67 15.53
C PHE A 59 0.37 3.58 15.97
N ARG A 60 0.06 2.59 16.81
CA ARG A 60 -1.31 2.34 17.29
C ARG A 60 -1.33 2.07 18.79
N GLY A 61 -2.00 2.91 19.53
CA GLY A 61 -2.20 2.75 20.98
C GLY A 61 -1.82 3.99 21.75
N ASP A 62 -1.86 3.85 23.08
CA ASP A 62 -1.43 4.87 24.04
C ASP A 62 0.02 4.59 24.44
N PHE A 63 0.88 5.55 24.20
CA PHE A 63 2.30 5.51 24.52
C PHE A 63 2.72 6.62 25.50
N GLY A 64 1.76 7.19 26.23
CA GLY A 64 2.03 8.11 27.32
C GLY A 64 2.75 9.40 26.90
N GLY A 65 2.57 9.87 25.65
CA GLY A 65 3.24 11.07 25.14
C GLY A 65 4.65 10.83 24.59
N MET A 66 5.13 9.57 24.50
CA MET A 66 6.46 9.20 23.99
C MET A 66 6.53 9.14 22.45
N GLU A 67 5.53 9.65 21.71
CA GLU A 67 5.47 9.49 20.25
C GLU A 67 6.72 10.02 19.55
N THR A 68 7.23 11.18 19.98
CA THR A 68 8.43 11.78 19.39
C THR A 68 9.70 10.98 19.68
N ASP A 69 9.82 10.42 20.89
CA ASP A 69 11.00 9.61 21.26
C ASP A 69 11.01 8.27 20.53
N ILE A 70 9.82 7.66 20.38
CA ILE A 70 9.64 6.42 19.63
C ILE A 70 9.96 6.64 18.15
N VAL A 71 9.45 7.73 17.56
CA VAL A 71 9.73 8.06 16.16
C VAL A 71 11.20 8.43 15.98
N ALA A 72 11.83 9.14 16.93
CA ALA A 72 13.26 9.42 16.90
C ALA A 72 14.09 8.14 16.87
N ALA A 73 13.79 7.17 17.74
CA ALA A 73 14.48 5.89 17.80
C ALA A 73 14.41 5.13 16.45
N MET A 74 13.24 5.12 15.81
CA MET A 74 13.06 4.48 14.50
C MET A 74 13.76 5.26 13.38
N ALA A 75 13.69 6.60 13.39
CA ALA A 75 14.34 7.45 12.40
C ALA A 75 15.87 7.32 12.44
N ASP A 76 16.45 7.22 13.64
CA ASP A 76 17.89 7.04 13.84
C ASP A 76 18.36 5.65 13.37
N ALA A 77 17.47 4.63 13.43
CA ALA A 77 17.70 3.33 12.81
C ALA A 77 17.55 3.34 11.27
N GLY A 78 17.11 4.46 10.67
CA GLY A 78 17.00 4.62 9.22
C GLY A 78 15.58 4.42 8.65
N LEU A 79 14.53 4.41 9.48
CA LEU A 79 13.16 4.42 9.01
C LEU A 79 12.85 5.71 8.25
N THR A 80 12.01 5.62 7.21
CA THR A 80 11.67 6.76 6.33
C THR A 80 10.18 7.11 6.31
N ALA A 81 9.32 6.30 6.92
CA ALA A 81 7.88 6.54 6.93
C ALA A 81 7.21 6.00 8.21
N VAL A 82 6.30 6.78 8.77
CA VAL A 82 5.50 6.44 9.95
C VAL A 82 4.05 6.82 9.76
N GLU A 83 3.13 5.98 10.25
CA GLU A 83 1.69 6.17 10.28
C GLU A 83 1.21 6.25 11.73
N VAL A 84 0.55 7.35 12.13
CA VAL A 84 -0.14 7.45 13.42
C VAL A 84 -1.62 7.18 13.21
N THR A 85 -2.18 6.19 13.91
CA THR A 85 -3.59 5.82 13.70
C THR A 85 -4.54 6.68 14.53
N LEU A 86 -5.69 7.06 13.95
CA LEU A 86 -6.73 7.85 14.63
C LEU A 86 -7.41 7.13 15.80
N THR A 87 -7.16 5.83 15.95
CA THR A 87 -7.59 5.05 17.13
C THR A 87 -6.69 5.23 18.34
N SER A 88 -5.56 5.93 18.21
CA SER A 88 -4.70 6.32 19.33
C SER A 88 -5.26 7.55 20.05
N PRO A 89 -5.08 7.68 21.37
CA PRO A 89 -5.42 8.91 22.08
C PRO A 89 -4.69 10.12 21.46
N ASP A 90 -5.36 11.27 21.40
CA ASP A 90 -4.81 12.53 20.90
C ASP A 90 -4.08 12.42 19.55
N ALA A 91 -4.53 11.51 18.69
CA ALA A 91 -3.85 11.16 17.43
C ALA A 91 -3.55 12.38 16.55
N ILE A 92 -4.46 13.34 16.43
CA ILE A 92 -4.25 14.57 15.62
C ILE A 92 -3.09 15.38 16.20
N ALA A 93 -3.05 15.60 17.51
CA ALA A 93 -1.94 16.29 18.15
C ALA A 93 -0.62 15.50 18.06
N ALA A 94 -0.67 14.17 18.12
CA ALA A 94 0.50 13.32 17.91
C ALA A 94 1.03 13.43 16.47
N ILE A 95 0.15 13.43 15.46
CA ILE A 95 0.52 13.66 14.05
C ILE A 95 1.23 15.01 13.92
N GLU A 96 0.65 16.08 14.51
CA GLU A 96 1.23 17.43 14.45
C GLU A 96 2.64 17.48 15.08
N ARG A 97 2.80 16.90 16.28
CA ARG A 97 4.11 16.83 16.96
C ARG A 97 5.14 16.08 16.12
N VAL A 98 4.76 14.92 15.60
CA VAL A 98 5.65 14.08 14.78
C VAL A 98 5.97 14.76 13.44
N ALA A 99 4.99 15.36 12.78
CA ALA A 99 5.19 16.07 11.51
C ALA A 99 6.10 17.28 11.69
N LYS A 100 5.93 18.05 12.76
CA LYS A 100 6.79 19.20 13.10
C LYS A 100 8.23 18.77 13.37
N ALA A 101 8.44 17.69 14.10
CA ALA A 101 9.76 17.22 14.49
C ALA A 101 10.50 16.48 13.38
N PHE A 102 9.79 15.71 12.55
CA PHE A 102 10.40 14.74 11.63
C PHE A 102 9.96 14.89 10.17
N GLY A 103 9.02 15.76 9.82
CA GLY A 103 8.49 15.89 8.46
C GLY A 103 9.55 16.21 7.39
N SER A 104 10.67 16.81 7.77
CA SER A 104 11.81 17.00 6.86
C SER A 104 12.60 15.70 6.58
N ARG A 105 12.56 14.72 7.51
CA ARG A 105 13.30 13.44 7.45
C ARG A 105 12.42 12.28 7.03
N LEU A 106 11.16 12.24 7.50
CA LEU A 106 10.21 11.13 7.33
C LEU A 106 8.98 11.55 6.54
N ALA A 107 8.35 10.58 5.86
CA ALA A 107 6.95 10.66 5.48
C ALA A 107 6.10 10.38 6.72
N VAL A 108 5.29 11.35 7.14
CA VAL A 108 4.37 11.21 8.28
C VAL A 108 2.96 11.10 7.76
N GLY A 109 2.27 10.02 8.12
CA GLY A 109 0.91 9.74 7.67
C GLY A 109 -0.07 9.52 8.80
N ALA A 110 -1.34 9.52 8.44
CA ALA A 110 -2.45 9.21 9.32
C ALA A 110 -3.10 7.88 8.93
N GLY A 111 -3.34 7.01 9.90
CA GLY A 111 -3.98 5.72 9.71
C GLY A 111 -5.37 5.64 10.31
N THR A 112 -6.15 4.66 9.86
CA THR A 112 -7.54 4.43 10.27
C THR A 112 -8.44 5.64 9.99
N VAL A 113 -8.16 6.34 8.88
CA VAL A 113 -8.94 7.48 8.41
C VAL A 113 -10.10 6.97 7.58
N MET A 114 -11.34 7.26 7.99
CA MET A 114 -12.55 6.71 7.39
C MET A 114 -13.50 7.75 6.78
N THR A 115 -13.24 9.04 7.00
CA THR A 115 -14.09 10.11 6.51
C THR A 115 -13.28 11.25 5.89
N THR A 116 -13.90 12.02 4.98
CA THR A 116 -13.26 13.21 4.38
C THR A 116 -12.94 14.29 5.40
N ALA A 117 -13.76 14.43 6.45
CA ALA A 117 -13.49 15.36 7.54
C ALA A 117 -12.24 14.97 8.35
N GLU A 118 -12.01 13.67 8.53
CA GLU A 118 -10.77 13.17 9.13
C GLU A 118 -9.55 13.43 8.25
N VAL A 119 -9.69 13.26 6.92
CA VAL A 119 -8.62 13.63 5.97
C VAL A 119 -8.19 15.07 6.14
N GLU A 120 -9.15 16.01 6.22
CA GLU A 120 -8.86 17.43 6.41
C GLU A 120 -8.11 17.71 7.72
N ARG A 121 -8.57 17.12 8.83
CA ARG A 121 -7.90 17.28 10.12
C ARG A 121 -6.47 16.71 10.11
N CYS A 122 -6.27 15.56 9.49
CA CYS A 122 -4.95 14.95 9.35
C CYS A 122 -4.02 15.80 8.46
N ALA A 123 -4.54 16.33 7.35
CA ALA A 123 -3.79 17.23 6.48
C ALA A 123 -3.37 18.51 7.21
N ALA A 124 -4.29 19.14 7.97
CA ALA A 124 -4.01 20.32 8.78
C ALA A 124 -2.94 20.04 9.87
N ALA A 125 -2.89 18.82 10.42
CA ALA A 125 -1.86 18.37 11.35
C ALA A 125 -0.52 18.02 10.70
N GLY A 126 -0.40 18.14 9.37
CA GLY A 126 0.85 17.91 8.65
C GLY A 126 1.06 16.48 8.14
N ALA A 127 0.01 15.65 8.12
CA ALA A 127 0.08 14.35 7.45
C ALA A 127 0.31 14.53 5.95
N THR A 128 1.21 13.73 5.37
CA THR A 128 1.53 13.73 3.95
C THR A 128 0.93 12.54 3.19
N PHE A 129 0.37 11.56 3.90
CA PHE A 129 -0.37 10.44 3.34
C PHE A 129 -1.45 9.93 4.29
N ILE A 130 -2.47 9.30 3.72
CA ILE A 130 -3.64 8.77 4.39
C ILE A 130 -3.72 7.26 4.16
N VAL A 131 -3.98 6.53 5.24
CA VAL A 131 -4.20 5.09 5.22
C VAL A 131 -5.57 4.78 5.84
N SER A 132 -6.35 3.97 5.15
CA SER A 132 -7.66 3.51 5.62
C SER A 132 -7.68 2.00 5.84
N PRO A 133 -8.53 1.47 6.73
CA PRO A 133 -8.70 0.02 6.87
C PRO A 133 -9.54 -0.59 5.75
N ASN A 134 -10.31 0.23 5.06
CA ASN A 134 -11.24 -0.12 3.98
C ASN A 134 -11.01 0.74 2.74
N ARG A 135 -11.66 0.35 1.64
CA ARG A 135 -11.74 1.14 0.43
C ARG A 135 -12.95 2.08 0.50
N ASP A 136 -12.70 3.36 0.55
CA ASP A 136 -13.71 4.42 0.42
C ASP A 136 -13.28 5.40 -0.67
N VAL A 137 -14.07 5.48 -1.74
CA VAL A 137 -13.76 6.31 -2.92
C VAL A 137 -13.75 7.80 -2.58
N ALA A 138 -14.62 8.25 -1.65
CA ALA A 138 -14.67 9.65 -1.25
C ALA A 138 -13.41 10.04 -0.45
N VAL A 139 -12.96 9.18 0.46
CA VAL A 139 -11.71 9.36 1.22
C VAL A 139 -10.50 9.39 0.27
N ILE A 140 -10.43 8.46 -0.70
CA ILE A 140 -9.36 8.42 -1.71
C ILE A 140 -9.35 9.74 -2.50
N ALA A 141 -10.47 10.09 -3.12
CA ALA A 141 -10.57 11.29 -3.96
C ALA A 141 -10.25 12.58 -3.18
N HIS A 142 -10.72 12.67 -1.93
CA HIS A 142 -10.45 13.83 -1.09
C HIS A 142 -8.98 13.94 -0.69
N SER A 143 -8.33 12.83 -0.34
CA SER A 143 -6.90 12.78 -0.09
C SER A 143 -6.10 13.26 -1.30
N LYS A 144 -6.46 12.79 -2.50
CA LYS A 144 -5.81 13.21 -3.75
C LYS A 144 -6.03 14.68 -4.06
N LYS A 145 -7.24 15.22 -3.81
CA LYS A 145 -7.53 16.65 -3.96
C LYS A 145 -6.65 17.52 -3.08
N LEU A 146 -6.29 17.06 -1.88
CA LEU A 146 -5.40 17.75 -0.96
C LEU A 146 -3.91 17.48 -1.23
N GLY A 147 -3.56 16.75 -2.29
CA GLY A 147 -2.18 16.43 -2.64
C GLY A 147 -1.52 15.39 -1.72
N LEU A 148 -2.31 14.63 -0.97
CA LEU A 148 -1.82 13.59 -0.07
C LEU A 148 -1.66 12.24 -0.78
N GLY A 149 -0.74 11.39 -0.29
CA GLY A 149 -0.70 9.97 -0.63
C GLY A 149 -1.96 9.27 -0.11
N SER A 150 -2.48 8.29 -0.87
CA SER A 150 -3.67 7.53 -0.49
C SER A 150 -3.42 6.03 -0.58
N PHE A 151 -3.57 5.33 0.56
CA PHE A 151 -3.33 3.90 0.73
C PHE A 151 -4.55 3.20 1.36
N PRO A 152 -5.66 3.03 0.59
CA PRO A 152 -6.89 2.40 1.08
C PRO A 152 -6.69 0.90 1.32
N GLY A 153 -7.38 0.38 2.34
CA GLY A 153 -7.45 -1.03 2.67
C GLY A 153 -8.28 -1.79 1.64
N CYS A 154 -7.71 -2.89 1.12
CA CYS A 154 -8.32 -3.78 0.15
C CYS A 154 -8.03 -5.22 0.55
N PHE A 155 -8.96 -6.13 0.27
CA PHE A 155 -8.82 -7.54 0.51
C PHE A 155 -9.02 -8.39 -0.76
N THR A 156 -9.74 -7.88 -1.74
CA THR A 156 -10.09 -8.55 -3.00
C THR A 156 -9.49 -7.85 -4.21
N PRO A 157 -9.32 -8.56 -5.35
CA PRO A 157 -8.89 -7.95 -6.60
C PRO A 157 -9.80 -6.79 -7.07
N SER A 158 -11.12 -6.91 -6.86
CA SER A 158 -12.07 -5.86 -7.23
C SER A 158 -11.85 -4.58 -6.43
N GLU A 159 -11.67 -4.70 -5.12
CA GLU A 159 -11.38 -3.54 -4.26
C GLU A 159 -10.05 -2.88 -4.64
N ILE A 160 -9.02 -3.67 -4.99
CA ILE A 160 -7.73 -3.16 -5.45
C ILE A 160 -7.91 -2.33 -6.74
N VAL A 161 -8.62 -2.87 -7.74
CA VAL A 161 -8.88 -2.19 -9.01
C VAL A 161 -9.67 -0.90 -8.81
N GLU A 162 -10.73 -0.96 -7.99
CA GLU A 162 -11.56 0.22 -7.68
C GLU A 162 -10.76 1.30 -6.94
N ALA A 163 -9.91 0.93 -5.97
CA ALA A 163 -9.04 1.85 -5.28
C ALA A 163 -8.08 2.58 -6.25
N VAL A 164 -7.42 1.83 -7.14
CA VAL A 164 -6.51 2.39 -8.14
C VAL A 164 -7.26 3.31 -9.12
N ASN A 165 -8.44 2.90 -9.59
CA ASN A 165 -9.28 3.71 -10.46
C ASN A 165 -9.76 5.01 -9.79
N ALA A 166 -9.92 5.00 -8.46
CA ALA A 166 -10.24 6.18 -7.67
C ALA A 166 -9.02 7.10 -7.41
N GLY A 167 -7.81 6.68 -7.81
CA GLY A 167 -6.58 7.46 -7.70
C GLY A 167 -5.66 7.09 -6.54
N ALA A 168 -5.86 5.94 -5.87
CA ALA A 168 -4.96 5.47 -4.84
C ALA A 168 -3.52 5.31 -5.36
N ASP A 169 -2.53 5.67 -4.55
CA ASP A 169 -1.11 5.55 -4.90
C ASP A 169 -0.57 4.13 -4.66
N ALA A 170 -1.15 3.41 -3.71
CA ALA A 170 -0.96 1.97 -3.51
C ALA A 170 -2.19 1.38 -2.81
N ALA A 171 -2.47 0.09 -3.03
CA ALA A 171 -3.49 -0.65 -2.29
C ALA A 171 -2.84 -1.26 -1.03
N LYS A 172 -3.34 -0.90 0.14
CA LYS A 172 -3.01 -1.59 1.40
C LYS A 172 -3.73 -2.93 1.39
N LEU A 173 -3.00 -4.03 1.32
CA LEU A 173 -3.57 -5.37 1.49
C LEU A 173 -3.79 -5.64 2.99
N PHE A 174 -5.06 -5.74 3.44
CA PHE A 174 -5.37 -5.85 4.86
C PHE A 174 -6.62 -6.70 5.14
N PRO A 175 -6.56 -7.61 6.13
CA PRO A 175 -5.37 -8.05 6.87
C PRO A 175 -4.51 -9.02 6.03
N ALA A 176 -3.22 -8.70 5.87
CA ALA A 176 -2.33 -9.45 5.00
C ALA A 176 -2.04 -10.87 5.51
N SER A 177 -2.04 -11.07 6.83
CA SER A 177 -1.85 -12.39 7.47
C SER A 177 -2.84 -13.45 7.01
N ALA A 178 -4.03 -13.05 6.57
CA ALA A 178 -5.06 -13.98 6.08
C ALA A 178 -4.79 -14.46 4.64
N LEU A 179 -3.98 -13.75 3.86
CA LEU A 179 -3.79 -14.00 2.43
C LEU A 179 -2.38 -14.49 2.08
N GLY A 180 -1.37 -14.00 2.78
CA GLY A 180 0.03 -14.37 2.58
C GLY A 180 0.67 -13.83 1.29
N PRO A 181 2.00 -14.03 1.11
CA PRO A 181 2.76 -13.54 -0.05
C PRO A 181 2.28 -14.11 -1.39
N GLY A 182 1.75 -15.35 -1.39
CA GLY A 182 1.20 -15.99 -2.59
C GLY A 182 0.08 -15.20 -3.24
N PHE A 183 -0.75 -14.52 -2.46
CA PHE A 183 -1.80 -13.63 -2.98
C PHE A 183 -1.22 -12.45 -3.75
N VAL A 184 -0.18 -11.79 -3.21
CA VAL A 184 0.50 -10.67 -3.89
C VAL A 184 1.06 -11.13 -5.23
N LYS A 185 1.72 -12.28 -5.27
CA LYS A 185 2.25 -12.88 -6.52
C LYS A 185 1.14 -13.13 -7.54
N ALA A 186 0.00 -13.69 -7.10
CA ALA A 186 -1.14 -13.96 -7.97
C ALA A 186 -1.77 -12.68 -8.54
N ILE A 187 -1.94 -11.62 -7.72
CA ILE A 187 -2.47 -10.33 -8.17
C ILE A 187 -1.53 -9.63 -9.15
N ARG A 188 -0.23 -9.73 -8.95
CA ARG A 188 0.77 -9.12 -9.83
C ARG A 188 0.75 -9.67 -11.26
N GLY A 189 0.25 -10.88 -11.49
CA GLY A 189 0.08 -11.44 -12.84
C GLY A 189 -0.82 -10.55 -13.71
N PRO A 190 -2.12 -10.42 -13.42
CA PRO A 190 -3.05 -9.59 -14.19
C PRO A 190 -2.91 -8.08 -13.95
N LEU A 191 -2.35 -7.64 -12.81
CA LEU A 191 -2.25 -6.24 -12.38
C LEU A 191 -0.79 -5.83 -12.07
N PRO A 192 0.16 -5.94 -13.03
CA PRO A 192 1.59 -5.71 -12.76
C PRO A 192 1.92 -4.26 -12.38
N HIS A 193 1.07 -3.30 -12.75
CA HIS A 193 1.23 -1.87 -12.48
C HIS A 193 0.77 -1.44 -11.09
N VAL A 194 0.02 -2.30 -10.37
CA VAL A 194 -0.53 -1.94 -9.07
C VAL A 194 0.54 -2.06 -7.99
N LYS A 195 0.68 -1.02 -7.19
CA LYS A 195 1.50 -1.04 -5.99
C LYS A 195 0.69 -1.64 -4.84
N ILE A 196 1.20 -2.71 -4.23
CA ILE A 196 0.55 -3.40 -3.10
C ILE A 196 1.42 -3.24 -1.86
N MET A 197 0.80 -2.88 -0.74
CA MET A 197 1.43 -2.71 0.56
C MET A 197 0.76 -3.62 1.60
N PRO A 198 1.25 -4.87 1.78
CA PRO A 198 0.73 -5.79 2.78
C PRO A 198 0.88 -5.21 4.18
N THR A 199 -0.17 -5.37 5.00
CA THR A 199 -0.24 -4.83 6.36
C THR A 199 -1.01 -5.80 7.27
N GLY A 200 -0.51 -5.99 8.51
CA GLY A 200 -1.08 -6.90 9.50
C GLY A 200 -0.40 -8.26 9.53
N GLY A 201 0.24 -8.58 10.66
CA GLY A 201 1.01 -9.81 10.85
C GLY A 201 2.32 -9.85 10.08
N VAL A 202 2.91 -8.68 9.81
CA VAL A 202 4.16 -8.58 9.02
C VAL A 202 5.36 -8.55 9.95
N THR A 203 6.06 -9.67 10.12
CA THR A 203 7.38 -9.76 10.77
C THR A 203 8.51 -9.45 9.78
N PRO A 204 9.77 -9.28 10.21
CA PRO A 204 10.90 -9.09 9.27
C PRO A 204 10.99 -10.17 8.19
N GLU A 205 10.85 -11.45 8.57
CA GLU A 205 10.92 -12.59 7.67
C GLU A 205 9.78 -12.57 6.65
N VAL A 206 8.56 -12.28 7.11
CA VAL A 206 7.38 -12.18 6.25
C VAL A 206 7.45 -10.95 5.36
N ALA A 207 8.03 -9.83 5.83
CA ALA A 207 8.27 -8.64 5.04
C ALA A 207 9.13 -8.94 3.81
N ARG A 208 10.22 -9.70 3.98
CA ARG A 208 11.06 -10.15 2.86
C ARG A 208 10.27 -10.98 1.86
N ALA A 209 9.52 -11.97 2.32
CA ALA A 209 8.70 -12.81 1.46
C ALA A 209 7.64 -12.03 0.66
N TYR A 210 7.03 -11.00 1.24
CA TYR A 210 6.12 -10.10 0.52
C TYR A 210 6.82 -9.30 -0.57
N LEU A 211 8.03 -8.77 -0.31
CA LEU A 211 8.79 -8.03 -1.32
C LEU A 211 9.23 -8.95 -2.47
N ASP A 212 9.65 -10.18 -2.18
CA ASP A 212 9.98 -11.19 -3.20
C ASP A 212 8.76 -11.57 -4.05
N ALA A 213 7.57 -11.53 -3.48
CA ALA A 213 6.31 -11.71 -4.20
C ALA A 213 5.90 -10.49 -5.04
N GLY A 214 6.64 -9.38 -4.96
CA GLY A 214 6.43 -8.16 -5.73
C GLY A 214 5.64 -7.06 -5.00
N ALA A 215 5.55 -7.09 -3.67
CA ALA A 215 5.02 -5.96 -2.90
C ALA A 215 5.88 -4.71 -3.10
N TRP A 216 5.24 -3.54 -3.10
CA TRP A 216 5.93 -2.25 -3.22
C TRP A 216 6.61 -1.81 -1.92
N GLY A 217 6.04 -2.17 -0.80
CA GLY A 217 6.50 -1.95 0.57
C GLY A 217 5.60 -2.71 1.52
N VAL A 218 5.82 -2.59 2.82
CA VAL A 218 5.03 -3.25 3.87
C VAL A 218 4.63 -2.28 4.98
N GLY A 219 3.48 -2.54 5.62
CA GLY A 219 3.08 -1.87 6.85
C GLY A 219 3.36 -2.76 8.06
N ALA A 220 4.21 -2.30 8.97
CA ALA A 220 4.58 -3.00 10.19
C ALA A 220 3.91 -2.37 11.42
N GLY A 221 3.04 -3.11 12.07
CA GLY A 221 2.25 -2.67 13.23
C GLY A 221 2.84 -3.10 14.57
N SER A 222 2.07 -3.83 15.35
CA SER A 222 2.45 -4.28 16.72
C SER A 222 3.69 -5.17 16.76
N GLU A 223 4.03 -5.79 15.66
CA GLU A 223 5.27 -6.56 15.51
C GLU A 223 6.51 -5.66 15.57
N LEU A 224 6.38 -4.39 15.18
CA LEU A 224 7.45 -3.39 15.25
C LEU A 224 7.27 -2.46 16.45
N VAL A 225 6.11 -1.82 16.58
CA VAL A 225 5.82 -0.84 17.63
C VAL A 225 4.75 -1.38 18.58
N ASN A 226 5.13 -1.75 19.77
CA ASN A 226 4.25 -2.27 20.82
C ASN A 226 4.58 -1.61 22.19
N LYS A 227 3.83 -1.95 23.24
CA LYS A 227 3.94 -1.31 24.57
C LYS A 227 5.27 -1.53 25.30
N ASP A 228 6.10 -2.47 24.86
CA ASP A 228 7.41 -2.71 25.48
C ASP A 228 8.39 -1.54 25.29
N VAL A 229 8.08 -0.64 24.37
CA VAL A 229 8.88 0.60 24.14
C VAL A 229 8.85 1.53 25.36
N MET A 230 7.80 1.43 26.21
CA MET A 230 7.67 2.24 27.43
C MET A 230 8.42 1.63 28.63
N ALA A 231 8.92 0.41 28.52
CA ALA A 231 9.72 -0.23 29.57
C ALA A 231 11.19 0.21 29.50
N PRO A 232 11.97 0.07 30.58
CA PRO A 232 13.40 0.34 30.56
C PRO A 232 14.11 -0.39 29.39
N GLY A 233 14.91 0.34 28.63
CA GLY A 233 15.60 -0.17 27.42
C GLY A 233 14.67 -0.45 26.23
N GLY A 234 13.40 -0.04 26.30
CA GLY A 234 12.40 -0.29 25.23
C GLY A 234 12.72 0.41 23.92
N LEU A 235 13.25 1.62 23.97
CA LEU A 235 13.66 2.36 22.76
C LEU A 235 14.88 1.73 22.07
N ASP A 236 15.79 1.10 22.83
CA ASP A 236 16.93 0.39 22.24
C ASP A 236 16.45 -0.88 21.52
N ARG A 237 15.58 -1.65 22.15
CA ARG A 237 14.95 -2.80 21.50
C ARG A 237 14.14 -2.40 20.27
N LEU A 238 13.50 -1.22 20.28
CA LEU A 238 12.81 -0.70 19.10
C LEU A 238 13.78 -0.36 17.97
N ARG A 239 14.95 0.23 18.27
CA ARG A 239 16.00 0.48 17.28
C ARG A 239 16.47 -0.83 16.63
N GLU A 240 16.74 -1.85 17.45
CA GLU A 240 17.13 -3.19 16.98
C GLU A 240 16.06 -3.81 16.08
N ARG A 241 14.78 -3.81 16.50
CA ARG A 241 13.67 -4.30 15.68
C ARG A 241 13.55 -3.53 14.36
N THR A 242 13.66 -2.20 14.42
CA THR A 242 13.61 -1.37 13.22
C THR A 242 14.74 -1.72 12.26
N ALA A 243 15.96 -1.88 12.78
CA ALA A 243 17.11 -2.29 11.98
C ALA A 243 16.90 -3.68 11.35
N ALA A 244 16.31 -4.63 12.08
CA ALA A 244 16.00 -5.95 11.55
C ALA A 244 14.99 -5.90 10.38
N TYR A 245 13.92 -5.10 10.50
CA TYR A 245 13.01 -4.87 9.37
C TYR A 245 13.71 -4.28 8.16
N LEU A 246 14.53 -3.26 8.36
CA LEU A 246 15.25 -2.59 7.28
C LEU A 246 16.28 -3.51 6.61
N ALA A 247 16.98 -4.35 7.37
CA ALA A 247 17.89 -5.37 6.84
C ALA A 247 17.13 -6.41 5.99
N ALA A 248 16.01 -6.94 6.53
CA ALA A 248 15.18 -7.91 5.83
C ALA A 248 14.65 -7.37 4.49
N VAL A 249 14.09 -6.15 4.47
CA VAL A 249 13.55 -5.57 3.23
C VAL A 249 14.63 -5.21 2.21
N ARG A 250 15.88 -5.01 2.64
CA ARG A 250 17.03 -4.78 1.76
C ARG A 250 17.69 -6.08 1.27
N GLY A 251 17.28 -7.24 1.77
CA GLY A 251 17.91 -8.53 1.46
C GLY A 251 19.29 -8.68 2.09
N GLN A 252 19.51 -8.09 3.26
CA GLN A 252 20.77 -8.09 4.02
C GLN A 252 20.67 -8.94 5.30
N ALA A 253 19.55 -9.65 5.49
CA ALA A 253 19.28 -10.48 6.65
C ALA A 253 19.66 -11.93 6.38
#